data_6d74483497e19c1d5bfe31fd91ba275e
#
_entry.id   6d74483497e19c1d5bfe31fd91ba275e
#
_cell.length_a   1.000
_cell.length_b   1.000
_cell.length_c   1.000
_cell.angle_alpha   90.00
_cell.angle_beta   90.00
_cell.angle_gamma   90.00
#
_symmetry.space_group_name_H-M   'P 1'
#
loop_
_entity.id
_entity.type
_entity.pdbx_description
1 polymer ?
#
loop_
_entity_poly.entity_id
_entity_poly.type
_entity_poly.pdbx_seq_one_letter_code
_entity_poly.pdbx_strand_id
1 'polypeptide(L)'
;MIIKSFKYAFILILSSSIIACQSNTSEAEVKEVSNENDVVSENDAAPQSEEQENDFQFIPPSPIQIGLILEKAGMEYIPNVANPASDVDNYTDKFSQSICFGVYSCDLAYTVLNNQYDEASEYLKCIKNLGSKIGLETVFNSENIITRFEKNIGNKDSIVDILIYVQENTDAYIDDNGMNDLSVVYFIGAWVEGMYLGVKTLDSETEKNIGILLSEQMGILEILLGGLEHTTEKSDDILELNNSISELLDMYNNLGSIQSSAEFKDNLDIELTEDEIELISGKIIDIRQSLVQ
;
A
#
# COMPACT_ATOMS: atom_id res chain seq x y z
N MET A 1 8.58 -37.47 21.73
CA MET A 1 8.68 -37.53 20.26
C MET A 1 8.86 -36.09 19.79
N ILE A 2 10.02 -35.80 19.29
CA ILE A 2 10.58 -34.43 19.12
C ILE A 2 10.03 -33.84 17.83
N ILE A 3 9.34 -32.72 17.89
CA ILE A 3 8.96 -31.93 16.71
C ILE A 3 9.88 -30.71 16.66
N LYS A 4 10.69 -30.67 15.62
CA LYS A 4 11.70 -29.67 15.33
C LYS A 4 11.06 -28.35 14.88
N SER A 5 11.49 -27.30 15.55
CA SER A 5 11.33 -25.89 15.16
C SER A 5 11.92 -25.62 13.78
N PHE A 6 11.12 -25.06 12.85
CA PHE A 6 11.60 -24.63 11.55
C PHE A 6 11.73 -23.10 11.58
N LYS A 7 12.95 -22.63 11.78
CA LYS A 7 13.31 -21.21 11.62
C LYS A 7 13.54 -20.94 10.14
N TYR A 8 12.72 -20.12 9.51
CA TYR A 8 12.99 -19.60 8.19
C TYR A 8 13.96 -18.41 8.29
N ALA A 9 15.22 -18.68 7.97
CA ALA A 9 16.20 -17.63 7.71
C ALA A 9 16.10 -17.26 6.23
N PHE A 10 15.75 -16.02 5.94
CA PHE A 10 15.81 -15.45 4.60
C PHE A 10 17.28 -15.09 4.31
N ILE A 11 17.97 -15.92 3.54
CA ILE A 11 19.33 -15.65 3.07
C ILE A 11 19.23 -14.98 1.70
N LEU A 12 19.51 -13.69 1.67
CA LEU A 12 19.77 -12.92 0.45
C LEU A 12 21.13 -13.35 -0.12
N ILE A 13 21.12 -14.12 -1.20
CA ILE A 13 22.35 -14.43 -1.97
C ILE A 13 22.54 -13.33 -3.01
N LEU A 14 23.44 -12.40 -2.74
CA LEU A 14 23.97 -11.44 -3.70
C LEU A 14 25.08 -12.16 -4.50
N SER A 15 24.80 -12.56 -5.75
CA SER A 15 25.81 -13.04 -6.68
C SER A 15 26.38 -11.86 -7.47
N SER A 16 27.55 -11.38 -7.05
CA SER A 16 28.37 -10.43 -7.80
C SER A 16 29.11 -11.15 -8.94
N SER A 17 28.69 -10.90 -10.16
CA SER A 17 29.44 -11.30 -11.37
C SER A 17 30.43 -10.20 -11.73
N ILE A 18 31.72 -10.46 -11.50
CA ILE A 18 32.83 -9.63 -11.95
C ILE A 18 33.13 -10.01 -13.40
N ILE A 19 32.87 -9.11 -14.34
CA ILE A 19 33.42 -9.22 -15.69
C ILE A 19 34.62 -8.28 -15.80
N ALA A 20 35.80 -8.87 -15.83
CA ALA A 20 37.04 -8.20 -16.19
C ALA A 20 37.10 -8.05 -17.72
N CYS A 21 37.25 -6.84 -18.22
CA CYS A 21 37.73 -6.62 -19.59
C CYS A 21 39.03 -5.85 -19.54
N GLN A 22 39.96 -6.41 -20.24
CA GLN A 22 41.39 -6.13 -20.29
C GLN A 22 41.70 -4.96 -21.24
N SER A 23 42.68 -4.21 -20.85
CA SER A 23 43.34 -3.06 -21.44
C SER A 23 43.77 -3.19 -22.90
N ASN A 24 43.82 -2.03 -23.60
CA ASN A 24 44.90 -1.79 -24.53
C ASN A 24 45.41 -0.35 -24.39
N THR A 25 46.71 -0.29 -24.15
CA THR A 25 47.62 0.85 -24.05
C THR A 25 47.81 1.58 -25.36
N SER A 26 47.88 2.93 -25.32
CA SER A 26 48.83 3.66 -26.16
C SER A 26 49.31 4.93 -25.42
N GLU A 27 50.60 4.98 -25.28
CA GLU A 27 51.43 6.08 -24.76
C GLU A 27 51.36 7.30 -25.68
N ALA A 28 51.34 8.50 -25.11
CA ALA A 28 52.12 9.67 -25.63
C ALA A 28 52.13 10.81 -24.62
N GLU A 29 53.31 10.98 -24.06
CA GLU A 29 54.12 12.20 -23.87
C GLU A 29 53.62 13.37 -23.02
N VAL A 30 54.48 13.59 -22.03
CA VAL A 30 54.70 14.70 -21.12
C VAL A 30 54.98 16.03 -21.84
N LYS A 31 54.41 17.12 -21.34
CA LYS A 31 55.09 18.43 -21.25
C LYS A 31 54.63 19.19 -20.01
N GLU A 32 55.57 19.34 -19.08
CA GLU A 32 55.58 20.37 -18.05
C GLU A 32 55.69 21.75 -18.68
N VAL A 33 54.95 22.72 -18.16
CA VAL A 33 55.40 24.13 -18.06
C VAL A 33 54.80 24.74 -16.80
N SER A 34 55.74 25.12 -15.93
CA SER A 34 55.57 25.95 -14.73
C SER A 34 55.28 27.41 -15.07
N ASN A 35 54.52 28.11 -14.23
CA ASN A 35 54.79 29.34 -13.45
C ASN A 35 53.52 30.08 -13.08
N GLU A 36 53.34 30.22 -11.79
CA GLU A 36 53.53 31.40 -10.91
C GLU A 36 52.48 32.53 -11.02
N ASN A 37 51.89 32.78 -9.87
CA ASN A 37 51.43 34.06 -9.26
C ASN A 37 50.20 34.75 -9.88
N ASP A 38 49.11 34.97 -9.16
CA ASP A 38 48.94 35.98 -8.11
C ASP A 38 47.48 36.12 -7.67
N VAL A 39 47.32 36.42 -6.35
CA VAL A 39 46.36 37.35 -5.73
C VAL A 39 44.94 36.87 -5.43
N VAL A 40 44.79 36.52 -4.14
CA VAL A 40 43.73 36.79 -3.15
C VAL A 40 42.52 37.58 -3.68
N SER A 41 41.35 36.94 -3.57
CA SER A 41 40.11 37.62 -3.21
C SER A 41 39.26 36.69 -2.34
N GLU A 42 39.23 37.00 -1.06
CA GLU A 42 38.24 36.53 -0.12
C GLU A 42 36.83 36.89 -0.63
N ASN A 43 36.02 35.87 -0.87
CA ASN A 43 34.59 36.02 -0.82
C ASN A 43 34.04 34.92 0.06
N ASP A 44 33.65 35.32 1.27
CA ASP A 44 32.82 34.58 2.17
C ASP A 44 31.51 34.20 1.46
N ALA A 45 31.47 32.99 0.91
CA ALA A 45 30.23 32.32 0.59
C ALA A 45 29.93 31.40 1.77
N ALA A 46 28.94 31.76 2.58
CA ALA A 46 28.33 30.89 3.56
C ALA A 46 27.95 29.55 2.90
N PRO A 47 28.14 28.42 3.59
CA PRO A 47 27.65 27.16 3.08
C PRO A 47 26.13 27.24 2.96
N GLN A 48 25.64 27.21 1.73
CA GLN A 48 24.24 26.90 1.48
C GLN A 48 24.03 25.50 2.06
N SER A 49 23.25 25.43 3.13
CA SER A 49 22.68 24.17 3.57
C SER A 49 21.85 23.66 2.41
N GLU A 50 22.35 22.64 1.71
CA GLU A 50 21.51 21.79 0.90
C GLU A 50 20.51 21.20 1.89
N GLU A 51 19.29 21.74 1.90
CA GLU A 51 18.14 21.04 2.46
C GLU A 51 18.07 19.74 1.66
N GLN A 52 18.51 18.65 2.27
CA GLN A 52 18.17 17.33 1.80
C GLN A 52 16.64 17.27 1.93
N GLU A 53 15.93 17.50 0.82
CA GLU A 53 14.59 16.99 0.67
C GLU A 53 14.68 15.50 0.99
N ASN A 54 14.20 15.13 2.16
CA ASN A 54 13.93 13.74 2.48
C ASN A 54 12.88 13.31 1.46
N ASP A 55 13.33 12.64 0.41
CA ASP A 55 12.47 12.04 -0.61
C ASP A 55 11.69 10.94 0.10
N PHE A 56 10.50 11.30 0.62
CA PHE A 56 9.60 10.36 1.30
C PHE A 56 9.09 9.38 0.25
N GLN A 57 9.74 8.22 0.17
CA GLN A 57 9.36 7.19 -0.77
C GLN A 57 8.14 6.43 -0.24
N PHE A 58 6.97 6.81 -0.71
CA PHE A 58 5.70 6.17 -0.38
C PHE A 58 5.54 4.87 -1.18
N ILE A 59 5.65 3.73 -0.53
CA ILE A 59 5.45 2.39 -1.14
C ILE A 59 4.45 1.60 -0.28
N PRO A 60 3.15 1.82 -0.43
CA PRO A 60 2.13 1.06 0.30
C PRO A 60 1.92 -0.32 -0.33
N PRO A 61 1.37 -1.29 0.45
CA PRO A 61 0.98 -2.57 -0.12
C PRO A 61 -0.18 -2.40 -1.09
N SER A 62 -0.12 -3.13 -2.20
CA SER A 62 -1.20 -3.11 -3.19
C SER A 62 -2.48 -3.80 -2.67
N PRO A 63 -3.67 -3.48 -3.22
CA PRO A 63 -4.93 -4.13 -2.83
C PRO A 63 -4.89 -5.66 -2.89
N ILE A 64 -4.22 -6.23 -3.90
CA ILE A 64 -4.08 -7.69 -3.99
C ILE A 64 -3.14 -8.25 -2.91
N GLN A 65 -2.11 -7.53 -2.50
CA GLN A 65 -1.25 -7.93 -1.38
C GLN A 65 -2.02 -7.92 -0.05
N ILE A 66 -2.87 -6.91 0.18
CA ILE A 66 -3.78 -6.88 1.34
C ILE A 66 -4.68 -8.12 1.32
N GLY A 67 -5.31 -8.43 0.19
CA GLY A 67 -6.14 -9.61 0.04
C GLY A 67 -5.39 -10.93 0.35
N LEU A 68 -4.14 -11.07 -0.12
CA LEU A 68 -3.32 -12.25 0.15
C LEU A 68 -2.93 -12.38 1.64
N ILE A 69 -2.73 -11.27 2.33
CA ILE A 69 -2.52 -11.24 3.79
C ILE A 69 -3.77 -11.76 4.50
N LEU A 70 -4.95 -11.30 4.11
CA LEU A 70 -6.24 -11.75 4.66
C LEU A 70 -6.49 -13.23 4.38
N GLU A 71 -6.24 -13.70 3.16
CA GLU A 71 -6.37 -15.13 2.80
C GLU A 71 -5.47 -16.00 3.69
N LYS A 72 -4.22 -15.57 3.90
CA LYS A 72 -3.28 -16.28 4.78
C LYS A 72 -3.71 -16.26 6.25
N ALA A 73 -4.40 -15.21 6.69
CA ALA A 73 -4.97 -15.10 8.03
C ALA A 73 -6.20 -16.00 8.23
N GLY A 74 -6.74 -16.59 7.16
CA GLY A 74 -7.90 -17.49 7.21
C GLY A 74 -9.23 -16.82 6.83
N MET A 75 -9.17 -15.73 6.07
CA MET A 75 -10.36 -15.04 5.57
C MET A 75 -11.28 -16.00 4.81
N GLU A 76 -12.56 -16.01 5.20
CA GLU A 76 -13.61 -16.73 4.50
C GLU A 76 -14.52 -15.80 3.69
N TYR A 77 -15.14 -16.35 2.63
CA TYR A 77 -16.08 -15.57 1.85
C TYR A 77 -17.42 -15.44 2.56
N ILE A 78 -17.85 -14.19 2.77
CA ILE A 78 -19.18 -13.84 3.27
C ILE A 78 -19.93 -13.05 2.18
N PRO A 79 -21.08 -13.52 1.68
CA PRO A 79 -21.86 -12.80 0.69
C PRO A 79 -22.30 -11.42 1.20
N ASN A 80 -22.22 -10.41 0.31
CA ASN A 80 -22.64 -9.02 0.58
C ASN A 80 -21.89 -8.31 1.71
N VAL A 81 -20.70 -8.77 2.11
CA VAL A 81 -19.86 -8.04 3.05
C VAL A 81 -19.13 -6.89 2.37
N ALA A 82 -18.70 -7.08 1.14
CA ALA A 82 -18.01 -6.09 0.31
C ALA A 82 -18.94 -4.93 -0.10
N ASN A 83 -18.37 -3.83 -0.58
CA ASN A 83 -19.13 -2.66 -0.99
C ASN A 83 -19.99 -2.97 -2.23
N PRO A 84 -21.31 -2.70 -2.23
CA PRO A 84 -22.16 -3.07 -3.37
C PRO A 84 -21.69 -2.45 -4.68
N ALA A 85 -21.45 -3.26 -5.70
CA ALA A 85 -21.05 -2.76 -7.03
C ALA A 85 -22.09 -1.81 -7.65
N SER A 86 -23.37 -1.94 -7.25
CA SER A 86 -24.46 -1.05 -7.67
C SER A 86 -24.28 0.41 -7.23
N ASP A 87 -23.46 0.65 -6.20
CA ASP A 87 -23.32 1.98 -5.59
C ASP A 87 -22.21 2.81 -6.25
N VAL A 88 -21.51 2.26 -7.25
CA VAL A 88 -20.38 2.91 -7.93
C VAL A 88 -20.72 4.29 -8.53
N ASP A 89 -21.96 4.50 -8.95
CA ASP A 89 -22.41 5.77 -9.54
C ASP A 89 -22.84 6.81 -8.49
N ASN A 90 -22.90 6.44 -7.20
CA ASN A 90 -23.16 7.37 -6.11
C ASN A 90 -21.95 8.28 -5.84
N TYR A 91 -20.75 7.84 -6.20
CA TYR A 91 -19.50 8.59 -5.99
C TYR A 91 -19.30 9.60 -7.11
N THR A 92 -19.53 10.90 -6.81
CA THR A 92 -19.63 11.95 -7.83
C THR A 92 -18.51 12.98 -7.80
N ASP A 93 -17.84 13.18 -6.67
CA ASP A 93 -16.69 14.05 -6.53
C ASP A 93 -15.37 13.27 -6.64
N LYS A 94 -14.26 14.00 -6.83
CA LYS A 94 -12.95 13.39 -7.07
C LYS A 94 -12.44 12.60 -5.86
N PHE A 95 -12.70 13.08 -4.63
CA PHE A 95 -12.25 12.41 -3.42
C PHE A 95 -12.99 11.07 -3.24
N SER A 96 -14.34 11.08 -3.26
CA SER A 96 -15.14 9.86 -3.13
C SER A 96 -14.84 8.84 -4.24
N GLN A 97 -14.61 9.30 -5.48
CA GLN A 97 -14.19 8.45 -6.59
C GLN A 97 -12.81 7.82 -6.35
N SER A 98 -11.86 8.57 -5.81
CA SER A 98 -10.50 8.10 -5.56
C SER A 98 -10.45 7.10 -4.40
N ILE A 99 -11.10 7.41 -3.30
CA ILE A 99 -11.14 6.52 -2.13
C ILE A 99 -11.87 5.20 -2.48
N CYS A 100 -13.01 5.29 -3.19
CA CYS A 100 -13.79 4.11 -3.60
C CYS A 100 -13.13 3.32 -4.73
N PHE A 101 -12.24 3.92 -5.53
CA PHE A 101 -11.37 3.16 -6.43
C PHE A 101 -10.49 2.17 -5.63
N GLY A 102 -9.96 2.60 -4.50
CA GLY A 102 -9.24 1.74 -3.57
C GLY A 102 -10.11 0.66 -2.92
N VAL A 103 -11.29 1.06 -2.40
CA VAL A 103 -12.28 0.15 -1.80
C VAL A 103 -12.61 -0.98 -2.78
N TYR A 104 -13.10 -0.65 -3.98
CA TYR A 104 -13.45 -1.66 -4.99
C TYR A 104 -12.25 -2.48 -5.49
N SER A 105 -11.04 -1.92 -5.44
CA SER A 105 -9.83 -2.70 -5.76
C SER A 105 -9.54 -3.78 -4.72
N CYS A 106 -9.83 -3.52 -3.45
CA CYS A 106 -9.75 -4.50 -2.39
C CYS A 106 -10.89 -5.53 -2.49
N ASP A 107 -12.12 -5.11 -2.80
CA ASP A 107 -13.26 -6.00 -3.03
C ASP A 107 -13.04 -6.94 -4.21
N LEU A 108 -12.41 -6.45 -5.29
CA LEU A 108 -11.98 -7.26 -6.42
C LEU A 108 -10.98 -8.34 -5.97
N ALA A 109 -9.97 -7.96 -5.18
CA ALA A 109 -9.00 -8.91 -4.65
C ALA A 109 -9.68 -9.96 -3.76
N TYR A 110 -10.56 -9.53 -2.84
CA TYR A 110 -11.33 -10.39 -1.97
C TYR A 110 -12.15 -11.43 -2.73
N THR A 111 -12.90 -11.01 -3.74
CA THR A 111 -13.76 -11.89 -4.53
C THR A 111 -12.95 -12.85 -5.40
N VAL A 112 -11.84 -12.41 -6.01
CA VAL A 112 -10.93 -13.27 -6.78
C VAL A 112 -10.31 -14.35 -5.90
N LEU A 113 -9.79 -13.98 -4.74
CA LEU A 113 -9.14 -14.91 -3.81
C LEU A 113 -10.10 -15.96 -3.26
N ASN A 114 -11.38 -15.61 -3.16
CA ASN A 114 -12.46 -16.52 -2.78
C ASN A 114 -13.16 -17.21 -3.96
N ASN A 115 -12.62 -17.12 -5.19
CA ASN A 115 -13.15 -17.74 -6.41
C ASN A 115 -14.56 -17.26 -6.82
N GLN A 116 -14.96 -16.05 -6.40
CA GLN A 116 -16.24 -15.43 -6.75
C GLN A 116 -16.11 -14.61 -8.04
N TYR A 117 -15.83 -15.28 -9.15
CA TYR A 117 -15.42 -14.62 -10.40
C TYR A 117 -16.51 -13.77 -11.06
N ASP A 118 -17.79 -14.11 -10.85
CA ASP A 118 -18.90 -13.31 -11.37
C ASP A 118 -18.95 -11.94 -10.66
N GLU A 119 -18.86 -11.92 -9.33
CA GLU A 119 -18.76 -10.68 -8.55
C GLU A 119 -17.47 -9.92 -8.86
N ALA A 120 -16.35 -10.62 -8.96
CA ALA A 120 -15.07 -10.03 -9.33
C ALA A 120 -15.16 -9.29 -10.68
N SER A 121 -15.91 -9.83 -11.65
CA SER A 121 -16.13 -9.16 -12.93
C SER A 121 -16.91 -7.83 -12.78
N GLU A 122 -17.86 -7.76 -11.85
CA GLU A 122 -18.60 -6.51 -11.56
C GLU A 122 -17.66 -5.48 -10.88
N TYR A 123 -16.85 -5.89 -9.91
CA TYR A 123 -15.88 -4.99 -9.29
C TYR A 123 -14.82 -4.48 -10.26
N LEU A 124 -14.36 -5.31 -11.20
CA LEU A 124 -13.44 -4.84 -12.24
C LEU A 124 -14.08 -3.74 -13.12
N LYS A 125 -15.38 -3.81 -13.39
CA LYS A 125 -16.11 -2.75 -14.09
C LYS A 125 -16.22 -1.48 -13.26
N CYS A 126 -16.46 -1.60 -11.94
CA CYS A 126 -16.47 -0.46 -11.02
C CYS A 126 -15.12 0.26 -11.01
N ILE A 127 -14.02 -0.48 -10.89
CA ILE A 127 -12.66 0.05 -10.90
C ILE A 127 -12.37 0.77 -12.22
N LYS A 128 -12.74 0.17 -13.36
CA LYS A 128 -12.59 0.81 -14.67
C LYS A 128 -13.41 2.10 -14.77
N ASN A 129 -14.64 2.11 -14.27
CA ASN A 129 -15.52 3.29 -14.25
C ASN A 129 -14.87 4.42 -13.42
N LEU A 130 -14.51 4.15 -12.17
CA LEU A 130 -13.88 5.13 -11.29
C LEU A 130 -12.49 5.55 -11.81
N GLY A 131 -11.68 4.61 -12.29
CA GLY A 131 -10.38 4.89 -12.88
C GLY A 131 -10.46 5.91 -14.01
N SER A 132 -11.48 5.79 -14.89
CA SER A 132 -11.71 6.77 -15.95
C SER A 132 -12.07 8.17 -15.40
N LYS A 133 -12.84 8.24 -14.30
CA LYS A 133 -13.24 9.51 -13.68
C LYS A 133 -12.08 10.23 -12.97
N ILE A 134 -11.12 9.48 -12.43
CA ILE A 134 -9.98 10.02 -11.68
C ILE A 134 -8.71 10.21 -12.54
N GLY A 135 -8.80 9.97 -13.86
CA GLY A 135 -7.70 10.21 -14.80
C GLY A 135 -6.83 8.99 -15.14
N LEU A 136 -7.22 7.78 -14.72
CA LEU A 136 -6.50 6.53 -15.00
C LEU A 136 -7.05 5.77 -16.24
N GLU A 137 -7.83 6.42 -17.10
CA GLU A 137 -8.47 5.78 -18.26
C GLU A 137 -7.47 5.06 -19.17
N THR A 138 -6.29 5.64 -19.36
CA THR A 138 -5.25 5.07 -20.23
C THR A 138 -4.78 3.70 -19.75
N VAL A 139 -4.68 3.50 -18.44
CA VAL A 139 -4.26 2.23 -17.82
C VAL A 139 -5.23 1.11 -18.22
N PHE A 140 -6.54 1.37 -18.10
CA PHE A 140 -7.58 0.34 -18.31
C PHE A 140 -7.91 0.09 -19.78
N ASN A 141 -7.62 1.05 -20.67
CA ASN A 141 -7.89 0.90 -22.11
C ASN A 141 -6.73 0.28 -22.89
N SER A 142 -5.50 0.33 -22.38
CA SER A 142 -4.29 -0.04 -23.11
C SER A 142 -4.21 -1.51 -23.50
N GLU A 143 -4.83 -2.45 -22.74
CA GLU A 143 -4.57 -3.90 -22.90
C GLU A 143 -5.78 -4.82 -22.85
N ASN A 144 -6.99 -4.31 -23.08
CA ASN A 144 -8.21 -5.12 -22.99
C ASN A 144 -8.30 -5.94 -21.67
N ILE A 145 -8.00 -5.32 -20.54
CA ILE A 145 -7.90 -5.97 -19.24
C ILE A 145 -9.14 -6.80 -18.92
N ILE A 146 -10.34 -6.25 -19.19
CA ILE A 146 -11.60 -6.98 -18.99
C ILE A 146 -11.61 -8.29 -19.81
N THR A 147 -11.25 -8.22 -21.08
CA THR A 147 -11.22 -9.44 -21.94
C THR A 147 -10.18 -10.44 -21.46
N ARG A 148 -9.03 -9.98 -20.97
CA ARG A 148 -8.00 -10.87 -20.37
C ARG A 148 -8.54 -11.54 -19.11
N PHE A 149 -9.21 -10.80 -18.24
CA PHE A 149 -9.85 -11.31 -17.04
C PHE A 149 -10.90 -12.37 -17.38
N GLU A 150 -11.86 -12.05 -18.25
CA GLU A 150 -12.94 -12.96 -18.67
C GLU A 150 -12.41 -14.28 -19.27
N LYS A 151 -11.33 -14.23 -20.06
CA LYS A 151 -10.72 -15.43 -20.65
C LYS A 151 -10.01 -16.32 -19.62
N ASN A 152 -9.69 -15.80 -18.45
CA ASN A 152 -8.99 -16.51 -17.39
C ASN A 152 -9.91 -16.86 -16.21
N ILE A 153 -11.23 -16.62 -16.30
CA ILE A 153 -12.21 -17.04 -15.29
C ILE A 153 -12.01 -18.53 -14.97
N GLY A 154 -11.93 -18.84 -13.67
CA GLY A 154 -11.64 -20.19 -13.17
C GLY A 154 -10.16 -20.53 -13.02
N ASN A 155 -9.25 -19.64 -13.43
CA ASN A 155 -7.82 -19.75 -13.16
C ASN A 155 -7.35 -18.60 -12.24
N LYS A 156 -7.41 -18.85 -10.92
CA LYS A 156 -7.07 -17.88 -9.89
C LYS A 156 -5.68 -17.27 -10.10
N ASP A 157 -4.66 -18.08 -10.33
CA ASP A 157 -3.28 -17.61 -10.46
C ASP A 157 -3.14 -16.65 -11.64
N SER A 158 -3.74 -16.98 -12.80
CA SER A 158 -3.71 -16.10 -13.97
C SER A 158 -4.46 -14.80 -13.74
N ILE A 159 -5.55 -14.80 -12.95
CA ILE A 159 -6.27 -13.58 -12.61
C ILE A 159 -5.45 -12.73 -11.64
N VAL A 160 -4.84 -13.33 -10.62
CA VAL A 160 -3.93 -12.63 -9.69
C VAL A 160 -2.79 -11.97 -10.46
N ASP A 161 -2.16 -12.65 -11.41
CA ASP A 161 -1.13 -12.08 -12.27
C ASP A 161 -1.64 -10.87 -13.07
N ILE A 162 -2.90 -10.92 -13.56
CA ILE A 162 -3.52 -9.79 -14.26
C ILE A 162 -3.73 -8.61 -13.28
N LEU A 163 -4.16 -8.85 -12.06
CA LEU A 163 -4.37 -7.79 -11.06
C LEU A 163 -3.04 -7.14 -10.65
N ILE A 164 -1.99 -7.93 -10.45
CA ILE A 164 -0.64 -7.41 -10.19
C ILE A 164 -0.18 -6.52 -11.34
N TYR A 165 -0.32 -7.00 -12.59
CA TYR A 165 0.03 -6.24 -13.77
C TYR A 165 -0.75 -4.91 -13.88
N VAL A 166 -2.06 -4.90 -13.59
CA VAL A 166 -2.87 -3.67 -13.57
C VAL A 166 -2.37 -2.70 -12.51
N GLN A 167 -2.05 -3.21 -11.31
CA GLN A 167 -1.52 -2.40 -10.22
C GLN A 167 -0.18 -1.75 -10.61
N GLU A 168 0.77 -2.53 -11.09
CA GLU A 168 2.09 -2.02 -11.51
C GLU A 168 1.98 -0.93 -12.58
N ASN A 169 1.07 -1.10 -13.56
CA ASN A 169 0.85 -0.07 -14.58
C ASN A 169 0.12 1.16 -14.03
N THR A 170 -0.75 0.99 -13.04
CA THR A 170 -1.42 2.10 -12.37
C THR A 170 -0.41 2.93 -11.60
N ASP A 171 0.46 2.29 -10.83
CA ASP A 171 1.49 2.96 -10.04
C ASP A 171 2.50 3.69 -10.93
N ALA A 172 2.99 3.04 -12.00
CA ALA A 172 3.87 3.67 -12.96
C ALA A 172 3.22 4.87 -13.65
N TYR A 173 1.94 4.76 -14.02
CA TYR A 173 1.21 5.86 -14.65
C TYR A 173 1.04 7.05 -13.69
N ILE A 174 0.74 6.78 -12.41
CA ILE A 174 0.59 7.79 -11.36
C ILE A 174 1.92 8.53 -11.15
N ASP A 175 3.02 7.80 -11.02
CA ASP A 175 4.36 8.35 -10.83
C ASP A 175 4.79 9.21 -12.04
N ASP A 176 4.68 8.68 -13.25
CA ASP A 176 5.01 9.37 -14.50
C ASP A 176 4.21 10.67 -14.72
N ASN A 177 3.01 10.76 -14.15
CA ASN A 177 2.13 11.93 -14.29
C ASN A 177 2.05 12.81 -13.03
N GLY A 178 2.85 12.54 -12.00
CA GLY A 178 2.89 13.32 -10.77
C GLY A 178 1.57 13.32 -10.00
N MET A 179 0.84 12.21 -10.02
CA MET A 179 -0.48 12.06 -9.37
C MET A 179 -0.37 11.43 -7.96
N ASN A 180 0.72 11.68 -7.23
CA ASN A 180 1.04 11.02 -5.96
C ASN A 180 -0.04 11.24 -4.89
N ASP A 181 -0.66 12.43 -4.85
CA ASP A 181 -1.78 12.70 -3.92
C ASP A 181 -2.95 11.74 -4.14
N LEU A 182 -3.23 11.37 -5.41
CA LEU A 182 -4.26 10.40 -5.75
C LEU A 182 -3.91 9.01 -5.22
N SER A 183 -2.63 8.59 -5.31
CA SER A 183 -2.21 7.25 -4.87
C SER A 183 -2.43 7.06 -3.38
N VAL A 184 -2.07 8.05 -2.56
CA VAL A 184 -2.27 8.00 -1.11
C VAL A 184 -3.73 7.78 -0.76
N VAL A 185 -4.64 8.54 -1.39
CA VAL A 185 -6.08 8.45 -1.12
C VAL A 185 -6.62 7.07 -1.45
N TYR A 186 -6.34 6.55 -2.65
CA TYR A 186 -6.89 5.24 -3.02
C TYR A 186 -6.27 4.09 -2.22
N PHE A 187 -4.98 4.18 -1.84
CA PHE A 187 -4.37 3.17 -0.98
C PHE A 187 -5.00 3.14 0.41
N ILE A 188 -5.36 4.29 0.97
CA ILE A 188 -6.09 4.32 2.24
C ILE A 188 -7.46 3.66 2.08
N GLY A 189 -8.18 3.93 0.99
CA GLY A 189 -9.44 3.26 0.69
C GLY A 189 -9.29 1.74 0.65
N ALA A 190 -8.26 1.24 -0.04
CA ALA A 190 -7.97 -0.18 -0.12
C ALA A 190 -7.57 -0.79 1.24
N TRP A 191 -6.77 -0.07 2.03
CA TRP A 191 -6.35 -0.51 3.35
C TRP A 191 -7.54 -0.59 4.31
N VAL A 192 -8.38 0.46 4.36
CA VAL A 192 -9.57 0.50 5.23
C VAL A 192 -10.54 -0.63 4.87
N GLU A 193 -10.81 -0.84 3.57
CA GLU A 193 -11.68 -1.94 3.13
C GLU A 193 -11.07 -3.30 3.46
N GLY A 194 -9.77 -3.48 3.26
CA GLY A 194 -9.08 -4.71 3.63
C GLY A 194 -9.19 -5.02 5.11
N MET A 195 -8.97 -4.03 5.97
CA MET A 195 -9.12 -4.21 7.42
C MET A 195 -10.57 -4.48 7.81
N TYR A 196 -11.53 -3.80 7.19
CA TYR A 196 -12.95 -4.06 7.38
C TYR A 196 -13.33 -5.49 6.99
N LEU A 197 -12.89 -5.97 5.83
CA LEU A 197 -13.10 -7.36 5.40
C LEU A 197 -12.44 -8.34 6.37
N GLY A 198 -11.22 -8.07 6.82
CA GLY A 198 -10.53 -8.89 7.82
C GLY A 198 -11.35 -9.01 9.10
N VAL A 199 -11.81 -7.90 9.65
CA VAL A 199 -12.63 -7.86 10.86
C VAL A 199 -13.98 -8.60 10.70
N LYS A 200 -14.57 -8.55 9.50
CA LYS A 200 -15.89 -9.15 9.23
C LYS A 200 -15.85 -10.62 8.85
N THR A 201 -14.75 -11.09 8.30
CA THR A 201 -14.66 -12.44 7.69
C THR A 201 -13.82 -13.43 8.49
N LEU A 202 -13.01 -12.97 9.43
CA LEU A 202 -12.33 -13.83 10.39
C LEU A 202 -13.32 -14.16 11.52
N ASP A 203 -13.44 -15.44 11.85
CA ASP A 203 -14.36 -15.90 12.88
C ASP A 203 -13.74 -15.84 14.30
N SER A 204 -14.55 -16.11 15.33
CA SER A 204 -14.11 -16.08 16.72
C SER A 204 -13.05 -17.15 17.07
N GLU A 205 -12.93 -18.23 16.29
CA GLU A 205 -11.86 -19.23 16.48
C GLU A 205 -10.51 -18.68 15.97
N THR A 206 -10.56 -17.64 15.13
CA THR A 206 -9.42 -16.94 14.54
C THR A 206 -9.13 -15.57 15.16
N GLU A 207 -9.77 -15.22 16.27
CA GLU A 207 -9.61 -13.93 16.98
C GLU A 207 -8.15 -13.54 17.20
N LYS A 208 -7.30 -14.50 17.54
CA LYS A 208 -5.86 -14.28 17.64
C LYS A 208 -5.26 -13.83 16.30
N ASN A 209 -5.74 -14.36 15.18
CA ASN A 209 -5.27 -13.98 13.85
C ASN A 209 -5.68 -12.55 13.51
N ILE A 210 -6.87 -12.09 13.96
CA ILE A 210 -7.31 -10.71 13.81
C ILE A 210 -6.37 -9.76 14.58
N GLY A 211 -6.08 -10.05 15.84
CA GLY A 211 -5.17 -9.23 16.64
C GLY A 211 -3.77 -9.11 16.03
N ILE A 212 -3.23 -10.22 15.52
CA ILE A 212 -1.94 -10.23 14.81
C ILE A 212 -2.04 -9.38 13.53
N LEU A 213 -3.07 -9.60 12.70
CA LEU A 213 -3.31 -8.86 11.49
C LEU A 213 -3.36 -7.34 11.76
N LEU A 214 -4.18 -6.92 12.72
CA LEU A 214 -4.31 -5.51 13.09
C LEU A 214 -2.97 -4.92 13.53
N SER A 215 -2.22 -5.62 14.37
CA SER A 215 -0.91 -5.16 14.84
C SER A 215 0.11 -5.02 13.71
N GLU A 216 0.17 -5.98 12.77
CA GLU A 216 1.06 -5.92 11.60
C GLU A 216 0.68 -4.78 10.65
N GLN A 217 -0.61 -4.45 10.55
CA GLN A 217 -1.10 -3.45 9.60
C GLN A 217 -0.99 -2.01 10.12
N MET A 218 -0.78 -1.78 11.41
CA MET A 218 -0.62 -0.41 11.96
C MET A 218 0.65 0.28 11.48
N GLY A 219 1.74 -0.47 11.23
CA GLY A 219 2.94 0.09 10.61
C GLY A 219 2.71 0.61 9.18
N ILE A 220 1.79 -0.04 8.44
CA ILE A 220 1.36 0.44 7.11
C ILE A 220 0.51 1.70 7.26
N LEU A 221 -0.34 1.76 8.28
CA LEU A 221 -1.16 2.93 8.56
C LEU A 221 -0.31 4.17 8.86
N GLU A 222 0.82 4.02 9.57
CA GLU A 222 1.78 5.13 9.78
C GLU A 222 2.35 5.65 8.45
N ILE A 223 2.69 4.76 7.51
CA ILE A 223 3.19 5.14 6.18
C ILE A 223 2.09 5.88 5.39
N LEU A 224 0.85 5.40 5.44
CA LEU A 224 -0.30 6.02 4.78
C LEU A 224 -0.59 7.41 5.36
N LEU A 225 -0.55 7.55 6.69
CA LEU A 225 -0.72 8.83 7.37
C LEU A 225 0.38 9.81 6.96
N GLY A 226 1.65 9.38 6.96
CA GLY A 226 2.77 10.18 6.46
C GLY A 226 2.56 10.64 5.01
N GLY A 227 2.02 9.76 4.15
CA GLY A 227 1.64 10.13 2.78
C GLY A 227 0.59 11.24 2.72
N LEU A 228 -0.48 11.17 3.55
CA LEU A 228 -1.51 12.21 3.64
C LEU A 228 -0.96 13.55 4.11
N GLU A 229 -0.03 13.56 5.05
CA GLU A 229 0.62 14.77 5.53
C GLU A 229 1.42 15.48 4.45
N HIS A 230 1.97 14.73 3.50
CA HIS A 230 2.77 15.25 2.37
C HIS A 230 1.92 15.58 1.13
N THR A 231 0.61 15.29 1.10
CA THR A 231 -0.24 15.68 -0.04
C THR A 231 -0.26 17.19 -0.24
N THR A 232 -0.26 17.62 -1.48
CA THR A 232 -0.33 19.04 -1.84
C THR A 232 -1.74 19.60 -1.74
N GLU A 233 -2.74 18.75 -1.98
CA GLU A 233 -4.16 19.08 -1.82
C GLU A 233 -4.57 18.97 -0.35
N LYS A 234 -5.21 20.02 0.18
CA LYS A 234 -5.69 20.12 1.57
C LYS A 234 -7.18 20.45 1.58
N SER A 235 -7.98 19.63 0.91
CA SER A 235 -9.44 19.73 0.98
C SER A 235 -9.96 19.33 2.38
N ASP A 236 -11.20 19.73 2.68
CA ASP A 236 -11.84 19.35 3.95
C ASP A 236 -11.92 17.82 4.09
N ASP A 237 -12.19 17.10 2.97
CA ASP A 237 -12.25 15.64 2.94
C ASP A 237 -10.89 14.99 3.28
N ILE A 238 -9.79 15.53 2.73
CA ILE A 238 -8.43 15.06 3.04
C ILE A 238 -8.10 15.31 4.52
N LEU A 239 -8.51 16.46 5.08
CA LEU A 239 -8.29 16.77 6.48
C LEU A 239 -9.11 15.85 7.40
N GLU A 240 -10.36 15.55 7.05
CA GLU A 240 -11.22 14.62 7.79
C GLU A 240 -10.66 13.20 7.73
N LEU A 241 -10.21 12.74 6.56
CA LEU A 241 -9.53 11.45 6.40
C LEU A 241 -8.28 11.37 7.27
N ASN A 242 -7.41 12.40 7.21
CA ASN A 242 -6.19 12.47 8.02
C ASN A 242 -6.51 12.37 9.52
N ASN A 243 -7.51 13.12 10.00
CA ASN A 243 -7.93 13.06 11.40
C ASN A 243 -8.43 11.66 11.79
N SER A 244 -9.27 11.05 10.95
CA SER A 244 -9.84 9.73 11.24
C SER A 244 -8.76 8.62 11.30
N ILE A 245 -7.78 8.67 10.41
CA ILE A 245 -6.64 7.74 10.38
C ILE A 245 -5.70 7.99 11.55
N SER A 246 -5.41 9.27 11.89
CA SER A 246 -4.61 9.64 13.05
C SER A 246 -5.24 9.18 14.37
N GLU A 247 -6.56 9.37 14.52
CA GLU A 247 -7.29 8.88 15.70
C GLU A 247 -7.21 7.36 15.85
N LEU A 248 -7.32 6.59 14.76
CA LEU A 248 -7.18 5.14 14.79
C LEU A 248 -5.77 4.73 15.26
N LEU A 249 -4.74 5.38 14.72
CA LEU A 249 -3.36 5.11 15.10
C LEU A 249 -3.08 5.49 16.55
N ASP A 250 -3.60 6.63 17.01
CA ASP A 250 -3.50 7.06 18.40
C ASP A 250 -4.22 6.09 19.34
N MET A 251 -5.41 5.60 18.98
CA MET A 251 -6.12 4.58 19.74
C MET A 251 -5.28 3.32 19.89
N TYR A 252 -4.73 2.81 18.80
CA TYR A 252 -3.86 1.64 18.80
C TYR A 252 -2.63 1.84 19.70
N ASN A 253 -1.92 2.95 19.53
CA ASN A 253 -0.72 3.26 20.30
C ASN A 253 -0.99 3.42 21.82
N ASN A 254 -2.22 3.75 22.22
CA ASN A 254 -2.62 3.87 23.60
C ASN A 254 -3.21 2.57 24.20
N LEU A 255 -3.27 1.46 23.45
CA LEU A 255 -3.71 0.17 24.00
C LEU A 255 -2.76 -0.32 25.10
N GLY A 256 -3.33 -0.95 26.11
CA GLY A 256 -2.56 -1.48 27.26
C GLY A 256 -1.51 -2.50 26.82
N SER A 257 -1.86 -3.40 25.89
CA SER A 257 -0.95 -4.39 25.33
C SER A 257 0.22 -3.75 24.59
N ILE A 258 -0.02 -2.67 23.82
CA ILE A 258 1.01 -1.94 23.08
C ILE A 258 1.94 -1.19 24.04
N GLN A 259 1.38 -0.45 25.00
CA GLN A 259 2.15 0.30 26.00
C GLN A 259 3.05 -0.63 26.84
N SER A 260 2.52 -1.79 27.22
CA SER A 260 3.27 -2.78 28.00
C SER A 260 4.40 -3.41 27.18
N SER A 261 4.23 -3.68 25.88
CA SER A 261 5.25 -4.25 25.02
C SER A 261 6.40 -3.26 24.75
N ALA A 262 6.12 -1.97 24.67
CA ALA A 262 7.13 -0.93 24.50
C ALA A 262 8.12 -0.83 25.69
N GLU A 263 7.71 -1.24 26.89
CA GLU A 263 8.58 -1.31 28.08
C GLU A 263 9.55 -2.51 28.07
N PHE A 264 9.16 -3.59 27.39
CA PHE A 264 9.98 -4.80 27.25
C PHE A 264 10.66 -4.79 25.86
N LYS A 265 11.94 -4.47 25.80
CA LYS A 265 12.76 -4.36 24.57
C LYS A 265 12.93 -5.68 23.78
N ASP A 266 12.26 -6.74 24.15
CA ASP A 266 12.28 -8.01 23.43
C ASP A 266 11.11 -8.02 22.43
N ASN A 267 11.39 -8.43 21.18
CA ASN A 267 10.39 -8.68 20.11
C ASN A 267 9.45 -9.83 20.53
N LEU A 268 8.59 -9.57 21.51
CA LEU A 268 7.51 -10.47 21.85
C LEU A 268 6.36 -10.20 20.86
N ASP A 269 5.80 -11.25 20.33
CA ASP A 269 4.57 -11.18 19.55
C ASP A 269 3.53 -10.41 20.38
N ILE A 270 3.11 -9.24 19.92
CA ILE A 270 2.10 -8.44 20.61
C ILE A 270 0.78 -9.16 20.48
N GLU A 271 0.21 -9.59 21.60
CA GLU A 271 -1.14 -10.14 21.65
C GLU A 271 -2.10 -9.07 22.18
N LEU A 272 -2.99 -8.60 21.31
CA LEU A 272 -4.09 -7.72 21.72
C LEU A 272 -5.12 -8.53 22.52
N THR A 273 -5.72 -7.90 23.50
CA THR A 273 -6.86 -8.48 24.23
C THR A 273 -8.14 -8.43 23.37
N GLU A 274 -9.15 -9.22 23.70
CA GLU A 274 -10.45 -9.25 23.04
C GLU A 274 -11.10 -7.84 23.02
N ASP A 275 -11.10 -7.14 24.17
CA ASP A 275 -11.61 -5.77 24.28
C ASP A 275 -10.85 -4.78 23.39
N GLU A 276 -9.53 -4.93 23.24
CA GLU A 276 -8.71 -4.09 22.37
C GLU A 276 -8.98 -4.37 20.90
N ILE A 277 -9.15 -5.64 20.53
CA ILE A 277 -9.53 -6.05 19.16
C ILE A 277 -10.91 -5.47 18.82
N GLU A 278 -11.91 -5.58 19.72
CA GLU A 278 -13.24 -5.02 19.51
C GLU A 278 -13.19 -3.48 19.33
N LEU A 279 -12.39 -2.81 20.15
CA LEU A 279 -12.23 -1.34 20.11
C LEU A 279 -11.67 -0.88 18.74
N ILE A 280 -10.56 -1.48 18.30
CA ILE A 280 -9.91 -1.12 17.02
C ILE A 280 -10.81 -1.52 15.84
N SER A 281 -11.41 -2.69 15.89
CA SER A 281 -12.35 -3.17 14.87
C SER A 281 -13.55 -2.24 14.71
N GLY A 282 -14.12 -1.77 15.82
CA GLY A 282 -15.21 -0.79 15.82
C GLY A 282 -14.82 0.50 15.10
N LYS A 283 -13.62 1.06 15.40
CA LYS A 283 -13.14 2.28 14.74
C LYS A 283 -12.91 2.09 13.24
N ILE A 284 -12.36 0.93 12.82
CA ILE A 284 -12.19 0.60 11.38
C ILE A 284 -13.54 0.56 10.68
N ILE A 285 -14.56 -0.09 11.29
CA ILE A 285 -15.92 -0.14 10.74
C ILE A 285 -16.51 1.25 10.58
N ASP A 286 -16.35 2.13 11.58
CA ASP A 286 -16.87 3.49 11.55
C ASP A 286 -16.20 4.32 10.43
N ILE A 287 -14.87 4.23 10.31
CA ILE A 287 -14.13 4.89 9.23
C ILE A 287 -14.63 4.40 7.88
N ARG A 288 -14.68 3.08 7.68
CA ARG A 288 -15.16 2.49 6.43
C ARG A 288 -16.57 2.99 6.06
N GLN A 289 -17.48 3.04 7.03
CA GLN A 289 -18.84 3.53 6.78
C GLN A 289 -18.87 5.00 6.34
N SER A 290 -18.01 5.84 6.90
CA SER A 290 -17.93 7.25 6.49
C SER A 290 -17.38 7.44 5.07
N LEU A 291 -16.54 6.52 4.59
CA LEU A 291 -15.92 6.61 3.26
C LEU A 291 -16.83 6.16 2.11
N VAL A 292 -17.82 5.31 2.38
CA VAL A 292 -18.68 4.71 1.32
C VAL A 292 -20.14 5.17 1.39
N GLN A 293 -20.43 6.25 2.13
CA GLN A 293 -21.79 6.84 2.23
C GLN A 293 -22.15 7.68 1.02
#